data_38d4ed8e857808fb485859fc5a178b30
#
_entry.id   38d4ed8e857808fb485859fc5a178b30
#
_cell.length_a   1.000
_cell.length_b   1.000
_cell.length_c   1.000
_cell.angle_alpha   90.00
_cell.angle_beta   90.00
_cell.angle_gamma   90.00
#
_symmetry.space_group_name_H-M   'P 1'
#
loop_
_entity.id
_entity.type
_entity.pdbx_description
1 polymer ?
#
loop_
_entity_poly.entity_id
_entity_poly.type
_entity_poly.pdbx_seq_one_letter_code
_entity_poly.pdbx_strand_id
1 'polypeptide(L)'
;MGEMNKKKDLTVVIAIVCAAVLAAVVFGIAAHGISSRRETPDTSIGGSTLQPDSTVKTTDLVSEPVSSDSEPVTAPPTEKNTQTVPEPPTTESPDPLAPFVPDTDYRYQNLPESAPAELSALSKSVFVGDSRTEGLALYTRLPSSGARIYTHVGMSVKKVFSDKVIKVGGQSMTVIEALKSDPTFDRVYIMLGVNELGWIYTEAFIEKYGEIIDTVRTINPNAKIIIQSLIPVSADAYKTDPMLRNSKIEEYNKALDAMCRDKNVWFLNVAEMFSGNGGVLPADASNDGVHLKKAYCDHWLDYILSHMG
;
A
#
# COMPACT_ATOMS: atom_id res chain seq x y z
N MET A 1 19.77 46.18 13.84
CA MET A 1 18.44 46.08 14.51
C MET A 1 17.32 45.55 13.64
N GLY A 2 17.45 45.51 12.30
CA GLY A 2 16.39 45.04 11.35
C GLY A 2 16.29 43.53 11.14
N GLU A 3 17.37 42.77 11.29
CA GLU A 3 17.33 41.30 11.01
C GLU A 3 16.79 40.47 12.18
N MET A 4 16.92 40.92 13.41
CA MET A 4 16.39 40.22 14.58
C MET A 4 14.87 40.29 14.67
N ASN A 5 14.23 41.30 14.07
CA ASN A 5 12.77 41.43 14.02
C ASN A 5 12.15 40.50 12.98
N LYS A 6 12.76 40.33 11.80
CA LYS A 6 12.27 39.43 10.76
C LYS A 6 12.24 37.94 11.18
N LYS A 7 13.23 37.50 12.00
CA LYS A 7 13.23 36.13 12.51
C LYS A 7 12.13 35.90 13.57
N LYS A 8 11.82 36.89 14.40
CA LYS A 8 10.70 36.78 15.36
C LYS A 8 9.36 36.76 14.68
N ASP A 9 9.17 37.57 13.64
CA ASP A 9 7.92 37.60 12.86
C ASP A 9 7.70 36.30 12.10
N LEU A 10 8.74 35.70 11.54
CA LEU A 10 8.65 34.41 10.84
C LEU A 10 8.30 33.27 11.80
N THR A 11 8.86 33.26 13.02
CA THR A 11 8.55 32.24 14.04
C THR A 11 7.11 32.35 14.52
N VAL A 12 6.57 33.54 14.67
CA VAL A 12 5.17 33.78 15.05
C VAL A 12 4.22 33.35 13.93
N VAL A 13 4.54 33.64 12.68
CA VAL A 13 3.73 33.21 11.53
C VAL A 13 3.70 31.69 11.40
N ILE A 14 4.84 31.02 11.58
CA ILE A 14 4.90 29.54 11.57
C ILE A 14 4.09 28.94 12.72
N ALA A 15 4.15 29.52 13.92
CA ALA A 15 3.37 29.05 15.06
C ALA A 15 1.85 29.21 14.84
N ILE A 16 1.42 30.30 14.21
CA ILE A 16 -0.01 30.54 13.89
C ILE A 16 -0.49 29.55 12.80
N VAL A 17 0.32 29.29 11.78
CA VAL A 17 -0.03 28.33 10.73
C VAL A 17 -0.13 26.90 11.28
N CYS A 18 0.80 26.50 12.15
CA CYS A 18 0.75 25.19 12.82
C CYS A 18 -0.48 25.06 13.74
N ALA A 19 -0.85 26.12 14.47
CA ALA A 19 -2.06 26.10 15.30
C ALA A 19 -3.35 26.03 14.48
N ALA A 20 -3.40 26.69 13.31
CA ALA A 20 -4.55 26.63 12.41
C ALA A 20 -4.72 25.25 11.75
N VAL A 21 -3.64 24.58 11.41
CA VAL A 21 -3.66 23.21 10.86
C VAL A 21 -4.12 22.22 11.93
N LEU A 22 -3.64 22.33 13.18
CA LEU A 22 -4.10 21.50 14.30
C LEU A 22 -5.60 21.69 14.59
N ALA A 23 -6.09 22.93 14.55
CA ALA A 23 -7.52 23.22 14.76
C ALA A 23 -8.38 22.63 13.63
N ALA A 24 -7.94 22.66 12.38
CA ALA A 24 -8.66 22.07 11.26
C ALA A 24 -8.76 20.53 11.34
N VAL A 25 -7.71 19.87 11.82
CA VAL A 25 -7.71 18.41 12.04
C VAL A 25 -8.65 18.03 13.17
N VAL A 26 -8.68 18.77 14.30
CA VAL A 26 -9.58 18.49 15.43
C VAL A 26 -11.04 18.77 15.04
N PHE A 27 -11.33 19.83 14.28
CA PHE A 27 -12.69 20.13 13.80
C PHE A 27 -13.17 19.14 12.72
N GLY A 28 -12.27 18.64 11.85
CA GLY A 28 -12.58 17.63 10.85
C GLY A 28 -13.00 16.29 11.46
N ILE A 29 -12.34 15.88 12.54
CA ILE A 29 -12.69 14.64 13.28
C ILE A 29 -14.02 14.80 14.03
N ALA A 30 -14.32 15.97 14.60
CA ALA A 30 -15.58 16.23 15.27
C ALA A 30 -16.77 16.27 14.29
N ALA A 31 -16.60 16.80 13.07
CA ALA A 31 -17.66 16.84 12.06
C ALA A 31 -18.00 15.45 11.48
N HIS A 32 -17.03 14.53 11.40
CA HIS A 32 -17.29 13.15 10.95
C HIS A 32 -17.98 12.27 12.00
N GLY A 33 -17.84 12.60 13.28
CA GLY A 33 -18.48 11.88 14.39
C GLY A 33 -19.97 12.17 14.61
N ILE A 34 -20.53 13.22 14.00
CA ILE A 34 -21.92 13.69 14.25
C ILE A 34 -22.89 13.25 13.14
N SER A 35 -22.40 12.78 11.98
CA SER A 35 -23.27 12.42 10.84
C SER A 35 -23.87 11.00 10.87
N SER A 36 -23.59 10.18 11.88
CA SER A 36 -24.08 8.79 11.90
C SER A 36 -25.14 8.49 12.97
N ARG A 37 -25.90 9.50 13.43
CA ARG A 37 -27.04 9.27 14.33
C ARG A 37 -28.20 10.20 14.01
N ARG A 38 -29.12 9.74 13.14
CA ARG A 38 -30.58 9.93 13.19
C ARG A 38 -31.25 9.51 11.89
N GLU A 39 -31.78 8.32 11.85
CA GLU A 39 -33.04 8.02 11.19
C GLU A 39 -33.77 6.96 12.02
N THR A 40 -34.84 7.37 12.71
CA THR A 40 -35.88 6.52 13.25
C THR A 40 -37.09 6.61 12.31
N PRO A 41 -37.83 5.52 12.11
CA PRO A 41 -38.91 5.49 11.13
C PRO A 41 -40.18 6.14 11.64
N ASP A 42 -40.80 6.93 10.80
CA ASP A 42 -42.16 7.42 11.02
C ASP A 42 -43.16 6.53 10.30
N THR A 43 -44.15 6.11 11.12
CA THR A 43 -45.28 5.26 10.74
C THR A 43 -46.44 6.16 10.36
N SER A 44 -46.97 6.07 9.14
CA SER A 44 -48.41 6.37 8.98
C SER A 44 -49.02 5.66 7.78
N ILE A 45 -50.04 5.01 8.11
CA ILE A 45 -51.08 4.22 7.51
C ILE A 45 -51.78 4.94 6.35
N GLY A 46 -52.08 4.19 5.28
CA GLY A 46 -53.04 4.63 4.26
C GLY A 46 -53.32 3.50 3.26
N GLY A 47 -54.37 2.75 3.46
CA GLY A 47 -54.76 1.58 2.71
C GLY A 47 -55.42 1.88 1.36
N SER A 48 -55.46 0.90 0.52
CA SER A 48 -56.62 0.44 -0.27
C SER A 48 -56.30 -0.78 -1.10
N THR A 49 -56.95 -1.86 -0.72
CA THR A 49 -57.63 -2.93 -1.48
C THR A 49 -57.40 -3.01 -3.01
N LEU A 50 -57.05 -4.18 -3.47
CA LEU A 50 -57.84 -5.15 -4.27
C LEU A 50 -57.00 -6.35 -4.69
N GLN A 51 -57.49 -7.54 -4.33
CA GLN A 51 -57.22 -8.88 -4.88
C GLN A 51 -58.29 -9.19 -5.92
N PRO A 52 -58.35 -10.40 -6.56
CA PRO A 52 -57.36 -11.36 -7.04
C PRO A 52 -57.69 -11.84 -8.50
N ASP A 53 -56.88 -12.69 -9.08
CA ASP A 53 -57.35 -13.86 -9.86
C ASP A 53 -56.17 -14.76 -10.24
N SER A 54 -56.12 -15.99 -9.78
CA SER A 54 -56.48 -17.33 -10.34
C SER A 54 -55.81 -17.65 -11.65
N THR A 55 -55.15 -18.77 -11.90
CA THR A 55 -55.49 -20.20 -11.81
C THR A 55 -54.32 -21.06 -12.33
N VAL A 56 -53.90 -22.03 -11.52
CA VAL A 56 -53.90 -23.50 -11.78
C VAL A 56 -53.31 -24.01 -13.10
N LYS A 57 -52.32 -24.88 -13.05
CA LYS A 57 -52.42 -26.29 -13.43
C LYS A 57 -51.24 -27.15 -13.00
N THR A 58 -51.58 -28.09 -12.13
CA THR A 58 -50.92 -29.35 -11.78
C THR A 58 -50.95 -30.31 -12.94
N THR A 59 -49.88 -31.12 -13.11
CA THR A 59 -50.04 -32.48 -13.66
C THR A 59 -49.00 -33.39 -13.00
N ASP A 60 -49.56 -34.32 -12.19
CA ASP A 60 -48.95 -35.56 -11.72
C ASP A 60 -48.82 -36.56 -12.85
N LEU A 61 -47.90 -37.52 -12.70
CA LEU A 61 -47.96 -38.92 -13.08
C LEU A 61 -46.63 -39.57 -12.67
N VAL A 62 -46.59 -40.33 -11.57
CA VAL A 62 -46.98 -41.71 -11.26
C VAL A 62 -46.18 -42.80 -11.99
N SER A 63 -45.63 -43.69 -11.11
CA SER A 63 -45.46 -45.16 -11.17
C SER A 63 -44.05 -45.70 -11.39
N GLU A 64 -43.51 -46.19 -10.40
CA GLU A 64 -43.12 -47.51 -9.83
C GLU A 64 -42.66 -48.66 -10.78
N PRO A 65 -42.19 -49.79 -10.22
CA PRO A 65 -40.77 -50.19 -10.18
C PRO A 65 -40.57 -51.51 -10.96
N VAL A 66 -39.34 -51.85 -11.27
CA VAL A 66 -38.99 -53.22 -11.70
C VAL A 66 -37.83 -53.76 -10.93
N SER A 67 -38.09 -54.79 -10.19
CA SER A 67 -37.22 -55.76 -9.56
C SER A 67 -36.63 -56.71 -10.60
N SER A 68 -35.32 -57.04 -10.49
CA SER A 68 -34.90 -58.42 -10.76
C SER A 68 -33.46 -58.67 -10.27
N ASP A 69 -33.35 -59.75 -9.50
CA ASP A 69 -32.21 -60.50 -9.01
C ASP A 69 -31.01 -60.64 -9.96
N SER A 70 -29.82 -60.65 -9.43
CA SER A 70 -28.79 -61.64 -9.78
C SER A 70 -27.60 -61.60 -8.77
N GLU A 71 -27.11 -62.77 -8.52
CA GLU A 71 -26.25 -63.33 -7.50
C GLU A 71 -24.84 -62.69 -7.32
N PRO A 72 -24.12 -63.05 -6.21
CA PRO A 72 -22.88 -62.41 -5.83
C PRO A 72 -21.67 -63.05 -6.52
N VAL A 73 -20.85 -62.21 -7.13
CA VAL A 73 -19.49 -62.60 -7.56
C VAL A 73 -18.49 -62.25 -6.48
N THR A 74 -17.85 -63.25 -5.94
CA THR A 74 -16.73 -63.22 -4.97
C THR A 74 -15.53 -62.51 -5.59
N ALA A 75 -15.13 -61.40 -5.01
CA ALA A 75 -13.87 -60.70 -5.30
C ALA A 75 -12.75 -61.24 -4.42
N PRO A 76 -11.49 -61.30 -4.90
CA PRO A 76 -10.35 -61.75 -4.13
C PRO A 76 -9.89 -60.69 -3.12
N PRO A 77 -9.13 -61.05 -2.05
CA PRO A 77 -8.77 -60.14 -0.99
C PRO A 77 -7.75 -59.09 -1.47
N THR A 78 -8.14 -57.83 -1.39
CA THR A 78 -7.25 -56.71 -1.63
C THR A 78 -6.46 -56.47 -0.38
N GLU A 79 -5.14 -56.66 -0.45
CA GLU A 79 -4.20 -56.20 0.55
C GLU A 79 -4.35 -54.69 0.76
N LYS A 80 -4.63 -54.28 2.00
CA LYS A 80 -4.59 -52.90 2.43
C LYS A 80 -3.14 -52.42 2.50
N ASN A 81 -2.66 -51.85 1.40
CA ASN A 81 -1.46 -51.02 1.46
C ASN A 81 -1.83 -49.66 2.07
N THR A 82 -1.69 -49.54 3.37
CA THR A 82 -1.84 -48.27 4.09
C THR A 82 -0.58 -47.45 3.87
N GLN A 83 -0.48 -46.78 2.70
CA GLN A 83 0.43 -45.65 2.56
C GLN A 83 -0.16 -44.51 3.36
N THR A 84 0.41 -44.24 4.52
CA THR A 84 0.23 -42.94 5.23
C THR A 84 0.77 -41.86 4.34
N VAL A 85 -0.16 -41.10 3.71
CA VAL A 85 0.17 -39.87 3.09
C VAL A 85 0.66 -38.94 4.22
N PRO A 86 1.88 -38.37 4.16
CA PRO A 86 2.30 -37.38 5.12
C PRO A 86 1.32 -36.21 5.09
N GLU A 87 0.72 -35.93 6.24
CA GLU A 87 -0.09 -34.71 6.41
C GLU A 87 0.81 -33.52 6.06
N PRO A 88 0.35 -32.56 5.20
CA PRO A 88 1.14 -31.38 4.90
C PRO A 88 1.44 -30.67 6.21
N PRO A 89 2.65 -30.13 6.41
CA PRO A 89 3.00 -29.46 7.63
C PRO A 89 1.96 -28.37 7.90
N THR A 90 1.31 -28.47 9.04
CA THR A 90 0.40 -27.45 9.56
C THR A 90 1.27 -26.22 9.82
N THR A 91 1.31 -25.30 8.87
CA THR A 91 1.87 -23.99 9.09
C THR A 91 0.93 -23.31 10.10
N GLU A 92 1.26 -23.40 11.38
CA GLU A 92 0.65 -22.54 12.39
C GLU A 92 0.81 -21.10 11.90
N SER A 93 -0.32 -20.40 11.79
CA SER A 93 -0.30 -18.96 11.50
C SER A 93 0.54 -18.29 12.58
N PRO A 94 1.60 -17.53 12.23
CA PRO A 94 2.49 -16.96 13.23
C PRO A 94 1.66 -16.08 14.19
N ASP A 95 1.96 -16.17 15.48
CA ASP A 95 1.36 -15.32 16.50
C ASP A 95 1.54 -13.84 16.07
N PRO A 96 0.45 -13.12 15.85
CA PRO A 96 0.53 -11.74 15.40
C PRO A 96 1.22 -10.80 16.40
N LEU A 97 1.47 -11.23 17.62
CA LEU A 97 2.16 -10.47 18.67
C LEU A 97 3.60 -10.96 18.89
N ALA A 98 4.05 -12.02 18.19
CA ALA A 98 5.43 -12.46 18.29
C ALA A 98 6.41 -11.35 17.87
N PRO A 99 7.58 -11.25 18.51
CA PRO A 99 8.63 -10.34 18.05
C PRO A 99 8.98 -10.59 16.58
N PHE A 100 9.14 -9.52 15.81
CA PHE A 100 9.58 -9.62 14.43
C PHE A 100 11.00 -10.18 14.35
N VAL A 101 11.17 -11.24 13.56
CA VAL A 101 12.48 -11.83 13.23
C VAL A 101 12.63 -11.72 11.72
N PRO A 102 13.60 -10.92 11.22
CA PRO A 102 13.84 -10.80 9.78
C PRO A 102 14.26 -12.13 9.16
N ASP A 103 13.78 -12.40 7.95
CA ASP A 103 14.27 -13.52 7.14
C ASP A 103 15.64 -13.18 6.54
N THR A 104 16.70 -13.71 7.16
CA THR A 104 18.08 -13.46 6.72
C THR A 104 18.48 -14.26 5.49
N ASP A 105 17.70 -15.28 5.11
CA ASP A 105 17.98 -16.13 3.95
C ASP A 105 17.45 -15.51 2.64
N TYR A 106 16.48 -14.60 2.71
CA TYR A 106 15.97 -13.91 1.54
C TYR A 106 16.92 -12.80 1.10
N ARG A 107 17.23 -12.76 -0.19
CA ARG A 107 18.14 -11.78 -0.79
C ARG A 107 17.43 -11.02 -1.91
N TYR A 108 17.19 -9.74 -1.69
CA TYR A 108 16.64 -8.83 -2.67
C TYR A 108 17.62 -8.58 -3.82
N GLN A 109 17.09 -8.48 -5.06
CA GLN A 109 17.85 -7.96 -6.20
C GLN A 109 17.75 -6.44 -6.21
N ASN A 110 18.60 -5.80 -5.43
CA ASN A 110 18.63 -4.36 -5.36
C ASN A 110 19.31 -3.75 -6.58
N LEU A 111 18.93 -2.51 -6.94
CA LEU A 111 19.74 -1.66 -7.79
C LEU A 111 21.16 -1.58 -7.21
N PRO A 112 22.21 -1.78 -8.02
CA PRO A 112 23.58 -1.79 -7.51
C PRO A 112 23.96 -0.39 -6.99
N GLU A 113 24.72 -0.37 -5.90
CA GLU A 113 25.33 0.84 -5.40
C GLU A 113 26.36 1.37 -6.41
N SER A 114 26.42 2.66 -6.56
CA SER A 114 27.35 3.40 -7.43
C SER A 114 27.91 4.61 -6.70
N ALA A 115 28.85 5.31 -7.29
CA ALA A 115 29.24 6.63 -6.77
C ALA A 115 28.00 7.54 -6.70
N PRO A 116 27.82 8.29 -5.60
CA PRO A 116 26.67 9.17 -5.44
C PRO A 116 26.54 10.16 -6.58
N ALA A 117 25.37 10.22 -7.19
CA ALA A 117 25.07 11.18 -8.23
C ALA A 117 24.78 12.57 -7.64
N GLU A 118 24.98 13.60 -8.46
CA GLU A 118 24.56 14.94 -8.12
C GLU A 118 23.02 15.04 -8.04
N LEU A 119 22.51 15.89 -7.18
CA LEU A 119 21.07 16.07 -7.00
C LEU A 119 20.33 16.40 -8.31
N SER A 120 20.98 17.15 -9.21
CA SER A 120 20.45 17.51 -10.54
C SER A 120 20.17 16.31 -11.45
N ALA A 121 20.76 15.14 -11.17
CA ALA A 121 20.47 13.91 -11.90
C ALA A 121 19.01 13.43 -11.71
N LEU A 122 18.31 13.92 -10.69
CA LEU A 122 16.90 13.65 -10.45
C LEU A 122 15.95 14.64 -11.17
N SER A 123 16.46 15.64 -11.91
CA SER A 123 15.66 16.73 -12.49
C SER A 123 14.52 16.26 -13.41
N LYS A 124 14.69 15.12 -14.08
CA LYS A 124 13.67 14.51 -14.93
C LYS A 124 13.03 13.28 -14.27
N SER A 125 13.08 13.18 -12.96
CA SER A 125 12.45 12.10 -12.21
C SER A 125 11.06 12.50 -11.73
N VAL A 126 10.20 11.49 -11.52
CA VAL A 126 8.92 11.63 -10.84
C VAL A 126 8.95 10.75 -9.60
N PHE A 127 8.53 11.28 -8.47
CA PHE A 127 8.35 10.54 -7.23
C PHE A 127 6.85 10.37 -6.96
N VAL A 128 6.41 9.12 -6.83
CA VAL A 128 5.03 8.76 -6.53
C VAL A 128 4.99 8.04 -5.20
N GLY A 129 4.13 8.48 -4.29
CA GLY A 129 4.01 7.81 -3.01
C GLY A 129 2.99 8.41 -2.05
N ASP A 130 3.00 7.88 -0.85
CA ASP A 130 2.15 8.28 0.26
C ASP A 130 2.82 9.34 1.16
N SER A 131 2.34 9.45 2.42
CA SER A 131 2.89 10.39 3.42
C SER A 131 4.37 10.21 3.71
N ARG A 132 4.95 9.02 3.51
CA ARG A 132 6.40 8.79 3.69
C ARG A 132 7.20 9.47 2.59
N THR A 133 6.77 9.32 1.33
CA THR A 133 7.39 10.02 0.19
C THR A 133 7.15 11.53 0.26
N GLU A 134 6.00 11.96 0.79
CA GLU A 134 5.74 13.37 1.08
C GLU A 134 6.75 13.91 2.13
N GLY A 135 7.02 13.13 3.19
CA GLY A 135 8.06 13.46 4.17
C GLY A 135 9.45 13.56 3.56
N LEU A 136 9.81 12.65 2.63
CA LEU A 136 11.07 12.75 1.88
C LEU A 136 11.17 14.10 1.15
N ALA A 137 10.10 14.53 0.50
CA ALA A 137 10.09 15.82 -0.21
C ALA A 137 10.13 17.02 0.75
N LEU A 138 9.40 16.96 1.88
CA LEU A 138 9.31 18.06 2.83
C LEU A 138 10.60 18.28 3.62
N TYR A 139 11.31 17.22 3.96
CA TYR A 139 12.45 17.29 4.89
C TYR A 139 13.81 17.31 4.22
N THR A 140 13.87 17.09 2.89
CA THR A 140 15.14 17.03 2.16
C THR A 140 15.26 18.08 1.07
N ARG A 141 16.42 18.06 0.40
CA ARG A 141 16.69 18.89 -0.79
C ARG A 141 16.06 18.35 -2.09
N LEU A 142 15.29 17.25 -2.05
CA LEU A 142 14.70 16.63 -3.24
C LEU A 142 13.94 17.62 -4.14
N PRO A 143 13.08 18.52 -3.64
CA PRO A 143 12.39 19.50 -4.52
C PRO A 143 13.33 20.41 -5.29
N SER A 144 14.53 20.70 -4.76
CA SER A 144 15.54 21.53 -5.41
C SER A 144 16.22 20.83 -6.61
N SER A 145 16.01 19.53 -6.80
CA SER A 145 16.49 18.79 -7.97
C SER A 145 15.74 19.14 -9.24
N GLY A 146 14.52 19.70 -9.13
CA GLY A 146 13.56 19.85 -10.23
C GLY A 146 12.70 18.60 -10.48
N ALA A 147 12.81 17.56 -9.66
CA ALA A 147 11.95 16.37 -9.73
C ALA A 147 10.48 16.74 -9.49
N ARG A 148 9.58 16.07 -10.20
CA ARG A 148 8.14 16.15 -9.95
C ARG A 148 7.76 15.22 -8.81
N ILE A 149 6.91 15.68 -7.89
CA ILE A 149 6.55 14.97 -6.68
C ILE A 149 5.02 14.85 -6.65
N TYR A 150 4.52 13.62 -6.81
CA TYR A 150 3.10 13.28 -6.84
C TYR A 150 2.77 12.41 -5.62
N THR A 151 2.56 13.08 -4.50
CA THR A 151 2.34 12.44 -3.20
C THR A 151 1.06 12.93 -2.55
N HIS A 152 0.49 12.10 -1.70
CA HIS A 152 -0.62 12.50 -0.84
C HIS A 152 -0.70 11.57 0.38
N VAL A 153 -1.04 12.12 1.55
CA VAL A 153 -1.28 11.36 2.77
C VAL A 153 -2.35 10.30 2.53
N GLY A 154 -2.05 9.04 2.88
CA GLY A 154 -2.98 7.92 2.66
C GLY A 154 -3.13 7.51 1.18
N MET A 155 -2.22 7.91 0.29
CA MET A 155 -2.16 7.40 -1.08
C MET A 155 -2.00 5.88 -1.06
N SER A 156 -2.69 5.20 -1.96
CA SER A 156 -2.71 3.74 -2.09
C SER A 156 -2.63 3.32 -3.54
N VAL A 157 -2.33 2.04 -3.80
CA VAL A 157 -2.25 1.51 -5.18
C VAL A 157 -3.55 1.66 -5.96
N LYS A 158 -4.71 1.78 -5.30
CA LYS A 158 -6.00 2.08 -5.94
C LYS A 158 -6.16 3.57 -6.20
N LYS A 159 -5.79 4.41 -5.22
CA LYS A 159 -6.00 5.85 -5.25
C LYS A 159 -5.19 6.56 -6.33
N VAL A 160 -4.06 6.00 -6.78
CA VAL A 160 -3.30 6.55 -7.91
C VAL A 160 -4.14 6.67 -9.18
N PHE A 161 -5.20 5.87 -9.33
CA PHE A 161 -6.11 5.88 -10.48
C PHE A 161 -7.38 6.71 -10.24
N SER A 162 -7.81 6.88 -8.98
CA SER A 162 -9.13 7.42 -8.65
C SER A 162 -9.12 8.81 -8.01
N ASP A 163 -8.13 9.09 -7.15
CA ASP A 163 -8.17 10.25 -6.27
C ASP A 163 -7.46 11.45 -6.92
N LYS A 164 -8.23 12.51 -7.22
CA LYS A 164 -7.73 13.74 -7.87
C LYS A 164 -7.11 14.69 -6.84
N VAL A 165 -6.02 14.27 -6.23
CA VAL A 165 -5.33 14.98 -5.14
C VAL A 165 -4.03 15.65 -5.58
N ILE A 166 -3.51 15.32 -6.77
CA ILE A 166 -2.28 15.89 -7.30
C ILE A 166 -2.60 17.24 -7.99
N LYS A 167 -1.85 18.28 -7.65
CA LYS A 167 -2.01 19.61 -8.22
C LYS A 167 -0.98 19.86 -9.31
N VAL A 168 -1.46 20.03 -10.55
CA VAL A 168 -0.63 20.38 -11.71
C VAL A 168 -1.27 21.55 -12.44
N GLY A 169 -0.54 22.67 -12.57
CA GLY A 169 -1.06 23.87 -13.26
C GLY A 169 -2.37 24.40 -12.67
N GLY A 170 -2.60 24.22 -11.37
CA GLY A 170 -3.84 24.63 -10.68
C GLY A 170 -5.00 23.64 -10.81
N GLN A 171 -4.87 22.58 -11.58
CA GLN A 171 -5.88 21.52 -11.72
C GLN A 171 -5.62 20.37 -10.74
N SER A 172 -6.70 19.74 -10.27
CA SER A 172 -6.62 18.52 -9.48
C SER A 172 -6.68 17.29 -10.40
N MET A 173 -5.68 16.44 -10.30
CA MET A 173 -5.51 15.25 -11.14
C MET A 173 -5.28 14.01 -10.27
N THR A 174 -5.55 12.83 -10.81
CA THR A 174 -5.00 11.58 -10.27
C THR A 174 -3.50 11.53 -10.57
N VAL A 175 -2.76 10.63 -9.92
CA VAL A 175 -1.35 10.42 -10.25
C VAL A 175 -1.19 10.04 -11.74
N ILE A 176 -2.06 9.17 -12.22
CA ILE A 176 -2.01 8.71 -13.63
C ILE A 176 -2.33 9.86 -14.60
N GLU A 177 -3.31 10.72 -14.29
CA GLU A 177 -3.60 11.90 -15.10
C GLU A 177 -2.40 12.88 -15.10
N ALA A 178 -1.74 13.07 -13.95
CA ALA A 178 -0.57 13.92 -13.84
C ALA A 178 0.63 13.40 -14.64
N LEU A 179 0.89 12.08 -14.62
CA LEU A 179 1.92 11.45 -15.45
C LEU A 179 1.63 11.59 -16.94
N LYS A 180 0.36 11.44 -17.35
CA LYS A 180 -0.08 11.62 -18.75
C LYS A 180 0.03 13.07 -19.22
N SER A 181 -0.19 14.04 -18.34
CA SER A 181 -0.14 15.45 -18.69
C SER A 181 1.27 15.94 -19.06
N ASP A 182 2.30 15.30 -18.51
CA ASP A 182 3.70 15.55 -18.87
C ASP A 182 4.51 14.22 -18.84
N PRO A 183 4.59 13.51 -19.96
CA PRO A 183 5.31 12.24 -20.06
C PRO A 183 6.83 12.38 -20.22
N THR A 184 7.41 13.56 -20.02
CA THR A 184 8.83 13.86 -20.26
C THR A 184 9.72 13.49 -19.07
N PHE A 185 9.52 12.34 -18.45
CA PHE A 185 10.34 11.85 -17.34
C PHE A 185 11.21 10.69 -17.77
N ASP A 186 12.46 10.66 -17.26
CA ASP A 186 13.41 9.57 -17.53
C ASP A 186 13.28 8.45 -16.48
N ARG A 187 12.83 8.78 -15.27
CA ARG A 187 12.66 7.85 -14.15
C ARG A 187 11.37 8.12 -13.39
N VAL A 188 10.76 7.05 -12.89
CA VAL A 188 9.68 7.15 -11.91
C VAL A 188 10.00 6.26 -10.72
N TYR A 189 10.07 6.86 -9.53
CA TYR A 189 10.27 6.20 -8.25
C TYR A 189 8.93 6.05 -7.58
N ILE A 190 8.56 4.82 -7.20
CA ILE A 190 7.25 4.54 -6.60
C ILE A 190 7.46 3.84 -5.25
N MET A 191 6.88 4.38 -4.18
CA MET A 191 6.74 3.74 -2.88
C MET A 191 5.29 3.83 -2.41
N LEU A 192 4.59 2.70 -2.42
CA LEU A 192 3.21 2.52 -1.95
C LEU A 192 3.10 1.16 -1.27
N GLY A 193 2.22 1.03 -0.29
CA GLY A 193 1.96 -0.25 0.36
C GLY A 193 1.77 -0.17 1.88
N VAL A 194 2.25 0.87 2.55
CA VAL A 194 2.03 1.01 4.00
C VAL A 194 0.54 1.15 4.34
N ASN A 195 -0.24 1.76 3.45
CA ASN A 195 -1.68 1.93 3.61
C ASN A 195 -2.48 0.67 3.22
N GLU A 196 -1.82 -0.33 2.66
CA GLU A 196 -2.39 -1.62 2.27
C GLU A 196 -2.02 -2.77 3.22
N LEU A 197 -1.26 -2.53 4.29
CA LEU A 197 -0.81 -3.57 5.21
C LEU A 197 -1.97 -4.34 5.87
N GLY A 198 -3.16 -3.76 5.90
CA GLY A 198 -4.39 -4.42 6.34
C GLY A 198 -5.06 -5.31 5.28
N TRP A 199 -4.54 -5.40 4.05
CA TRP A 199 -5.12 -6.27 3.03
C TRP A 199 -4.80 -7.73 3.34
N ILE A 200 -5.85 -8.59 3.22
CA ILE A 200 -5.73 -10.01 3.54
C ILE A 200 -4.83 -10.72 2.51
N TYR A 201 -4.99 -10.37 1.23
CA TYR A 201 -4.30 -11.04 0.12
C TYR A 201 -3.21 -10.14 -0.46
N THR A 202 -1.96 -10.56 -0.33
CA THR A 202 -0.80 -9.88 -0.90
C THR A 202 -0.85 -9.86 -2.42
N GLU A 203 -1.42 -10.89 -3.03
CA GLU A 203 -1.59 -11.00 -4.48
C GLU A 203 -2.44 -9.86 -5.04
N ALA A 204 -3.53 -9.46 -4.35
CA ALA A 204 -4.37 -8.35 -4.78
C ALA A 204 -3.62 -7.00 -4.73
N PHE A 205 -2.70 -6.82 -3.77
CA PHE A 205 -1.82 -5.66 -3.71
C PHE A 205 -0.84 -5.66 -4.88
N ILE A 206 -0.19 -6.79 -5.17
CA ILE A 206 0.78 -6.94 -6.25
C ILE A 206 0.13 -6.79 -7.62
N GLU A 207 -1.07 -7.34 -7.84
CA GLU A 207 -1.85 -7.14 -9.07
C GLU A 207 -2.10 -5.65 -9.33
N LYS A 208 -2.58 -4.92 -8.33
CA LYS A 208 -2.81 -3.47 -8.45
C LYS A 208 -1.53 -2.67 -8.65
N TYR A 209 -0.44 -3.08 -8.02
CA TYR A 209 0.86 -2.45 -8.25
C TYR A 209 1.35 -2.69 -9.68
N GLY A 210 1.14 -3.91 -10.19
CA GLY A 210 1.44 -4.27 -11.57
C GLY A 210 0.68 -3.45 -12.61
N GLU A 211 -0.59 -3.10 -12.35
CA GLU A 211 -1.37 -2.19 -13.20
C GLU A 211 -0.75 -0.78 -13.28
N ILE A 212 -0.18 -0.29 -12.17
CA ILE A 212 0.54 0.99 -12.17
C ILE A 212 1.75 0.93 -13.09
N ILE A 213 2.57 -0.11 -12.97
CA ILE A 213 3.76 -0.32 -13.80
C ILE A 213 3.39 -0.36 -15.29
N ASP A 214 2.37 -1.14 -15.65
CA ASP A 214 1.94 -1.30 -17.05
C ASP A 214 1.38 0.03 -17.60
N THR A 215 0.67 0.78 -16.75
CA THR A 215 0.16 2.11 -17.11
C THR A 215 1.30 3.11 -17.33
N VAL A 216 2.30 3.15 -16.43
CA VAL A 216 3.47 4.02 -16.59
C VAL A 216 4.25 3.67 -17.85
N ARG A 217 4.43 2.38 -18.15
CA ARG A 217 5.10 1.90 -19.35
C ARG A 217 4.35 2.29 -20.63
N THR A 218 3.01 2.33 -20.58
CA THR A 218 2.17 2.82 -21.69
C THR A 218 2.32 4.34 -21.89
N ILE A 219 2.47 5.10 -20.80
CA ILE A 219 2.64 6.56 -20.85
C ILE A 219 4.03 6.93 -21.39
N ASN A 220 5.08 6.28 -20.88
CA ASN A 220 6.45 6.48 -21.33
C ASN A 220 7.22 5.15 -21.32
N PRO A 221 7.32 4.47 -22.49
CA PRO A 221 7.98 3.18 -22.58
C PRO A 221 9.51 3.22 -22.35
N ASN A 222 10.11 4.41 -22.42
CA ASN A 222 11.55 4.61 -22.24
C ASN A 222 11.94 4.96 -20.80
N ALA A 223 10.98 5.24 -19.93
CA ALA A 223 11.28 5.60 -18.56
C ALA A 223 11.73 4.38 -17.74
N LYS A 224 12.76 4.56 -16.91
CA LYS A 224 13.09 3.60 -15.86
C LYS A 224 12.00 3.65 -14.79
N ILE A 225 11.37 2.52 -14.53
CA ILE A 225 10.43 2.35 -13.43
C ILE A 225 11.19 1.72 -12.28
N ILE A 226 11.19 2.40 -11.12
CA ILE A 226 11.95 2.02 -9.93
C ILE A 226 10.96 1.88 -8.77
N ILE A 227 10.75 0.65 -8.33
CA ILE A 227 9.90 0.35 -7.20
C ILE A 227 10.79 0.34 -5.95
N GLN A 228 10.45 1.15 -4.98
CA GLN A 228 11.15 1.19 -3.71
C GLN A 228 10.50 0.20 -2.73
N SER A 229 11.33 -0.52 -1.97
CA SER A 229 10.83 -1.32 -0.85
C SER A 229 10.16 -0.44 0.19
N LEU A 230 9.20 -1.00 0.92
CA LEU A 230 8.61 -0.33 2.08
C LEU A 230 9.66 -0.24 3.20
N ILE A 231 9.80 0.94 3.75
CA ILE A 231 10.61 1.19 4.94
C ILE A 231 9.94 0.50 6.13
N PRO A 232 10.68 -0.16 7.05
CA PRO A 232 10.10 -0.76 8.23
C PRO A 232 9.42 0.28 9.14
N VAL A 233 8.63 -0.20 10.08
CA VAL A 233 8.05 0.59 11.18
C VAL A 233 8.76 0.29 12.48
N SER A 234 8.55 1.10 13.52
CA SER A 234 9.10 0.80 14.85
C SER A 234 8.56 -0.55 15.36
N ALA A 235 9.31 -1.20 16.25
CA ALA A 235 8.91 -2.49 16.83
C ALA A 235 7.53 -2.43 17.51
N ASP A 236 7.14 -1.27 18.01
CA ASP A 236 5.91 -1.03 18.76
C ASP A 236 4.78 -0.38 17.95
N ALA A 237 4.97 -0.14 16.66
CA ALA A 237 3.96 0.54 15.82
C ALA A 237 2.61 -0.18 15.83
N TYR A 238 2.61 -1.51 15.90
CA TYR A 238 1.39 -2.33 15.99
C TYR A 238 0.52 -2.03 17.23
N LYS A 239 1.09 -1.42 18.27
CA LYS A 239 0.32 -1.03 19.47
C LYS A 239 -0.62 0.13 19.18
N THR A 240 -0.25 0.98 18.22
CA THR A 240 -1.05 2.12 17.77
C THR A 240 -2.00 1.71 16.64
N ASP A 241 -1.50 0.93 15.68
CA ASP A 241 -2.27 0.34 14.59
C ASP A 241 -1.87 -1.13 14.39
N PRO A 242 -2.77 -2.09 14.68
CA PRO A 242 -2.49 -3.52 14.54
C PRO A 242 -2.07 -3.97 13.14
N MET A 243 -2.31 -3.17 12.11
CA MET A 243 -1.90 -3.47 10.73
C MET A 243 -0.43 -3.13 10.47
N LEU A 244 0.19 -2.26 11.28
CA LEU A 244 1.59 -1.84 11.14
C LEU A 244 2.55 -2.89 11.71
N ARG A 245 2.85 -3.92 10.90
CA ARG A 245 3.72 -5.05 11.28
C ARG A 245 4.88 -5.21 10.32
N ASN A 246 6.10 -5.30 10.86
CA ASN A 246 7.30 -5.50 10.05
C ASN A 246 7.30 -6.83 9.30
N SER A 247 6.69 -7.89 9.84
CA SER A 247 6.49 -9.16 9.13
C SER A 247 5.68 -8.99 7.84
N LYS A 248 4.61 -8.17 7.88
CA LYS A 248 3.81 -7.89 6.68
C LYS A 248 4.53 -6.97 5.69
N ILE A 249 5.32 -6.03 6.20
CA ILE A 249 6.20 -5.17 5.36
C ILE A 249 7.24 -6.05 4.65
N GLU A 250 7.85 -6.99 5.35
CA GLU A 250 8.82 -7.92 4.74
C GLU A 250 8.17 -8.81 3.68
N GLU A 251 6.98 -9.36 3.95
CA GLU A 251 6.19 -10.12 2.97
C GLU A 251 5.94 -9.28 1.71
N TYR A 252 5.51 -8.02 1.88
CA TYR A 252 5.27 -7.11 0.76
C TYR A 252 6.55 -6.80 -0.01
N ASN A 253 7.66 -6.55 0.69
CA ASN A 253 8.94 -6.26 0.05
C ASN A 253 9.45 -7.43 -0.79
N LYS A 254 9.32 -8.68 -0.31
CA LYS A 254 9.63 -9.89 -1.08
C LYS A 254 8.75 -10.01 -2.32
N ALA A 255 7.45 -9.75 -2.17
CA ALA A 255 6.49 -9.81 -3.28
C ALA A 255 6.74 -8.69 -4.31
N LEU A 256 7.08 -7.47 -3.87
CA LEU A 256 7.45 -6.36 -4.75
C LEU A 256 8.72 -6.66 -5.55
N ASP A 257 9.76 -7.22 -4.91
CA ASP A 257 11.00 -7.62 -5.60
C ASP A 257 10.73 -8.71 -6.65
N ALA A 258 9.95 -9.74 -6.31
CA ALA A 258 9.54 -10.78 -7.26
C ALA A 258 8.77 -10.18 -8.44
N MET A 259 7.79 -9.30 -8.19
CA MET A 259 7.06 -8.58 -9.24
C MET A 259 7.98 -7.73 -10.12
N CYS A 260 8.99 -7.07 -9.55
CA CYS A 260 9.95 -6.29 -10.33
C CYS A 260 10.73 -7.16 -11.31
N ARG A 261 11.14 -8.36 -10.90
CA ARG A 261 11.78 -9.34 -11.80
C ARG A 261 10.84 -9.78 -12.91
N ASP A 262 9.62 -10.18 -12.58
CA ASP A 262 8.63 -10.65 -13.54
C ASP A 262 8.26 -9.57 -14.56
N LYS A 263 8.13 -8.32 -14.11
CA LYS A 263 7.80 -7.18 -14.97
C LYS A 263 9.01 -6.51 -15.60
N ASN A 264 10.23 -6.98 -15.33
CA ASN A 264 11.48 -6.38 -15.82
C ASN A 264 11.54 -4.86 -15.54
N VAL A 265 11.39 -4.50 -14.28
CA VAL A 265 11.57 -3.14 -13.73
C VAL A 265 12.58 -3.18 -12.59
N TRP A 266 13.04 -2.02 -12.15
CA TRP A 266 14.04 -1.92 -11.11
C TRP A 266 13.42 -2.01 -9.72
N PHE A 267 14.11 -2.70 -8.82
CA PHE A 267 13.83 -2.70 -7.39
C PHE A 267 14.91 -1.92 -6.64
N LEU A 268 14.53 -1.02 -5.74
CA LEU A 268 15.41 -0.26 -4.88
C LEU A 268 15.11 -0.61 -3.42
N ASN A 269 15.99 -1.40 -2.79
CA ASN A 269 15.77 -1.92 -1.45
C ASN A 269 16.10 -0.89 -0.36
N VAL A 270 15.32 0.18 -0.26
CA VAL A 270 15.50 1.24 0.76
C VAL A 270 15.46 0.67 2.20
N ALA A 271 14.75 -0.44 2.42
CA ALA A 271 14.65 -1.08 3.74
C ALA A 271 15.99 -1.58 4.28
N GLU A 272 16.98 -1.85 3.41
CA GLU A 272 18.30 -2.30 3.86
C GLU A 272 19.06 -1.27 4.70
N MET A 273 18.72 0.03 4.58
CA MET A 273 19.25 1.08 5.44
C MET A 273 19.02 0.80 6.94
N PHE A 274 18.02 -0.05 7.24
CA PHE A 274 17.62 -0.40 8.62
C PHE A 274 18.00 -1.83 9.00
N SER A 275 18.71 -2.57 8.15
CA SER A 275 19.08 -3.97 8.39
C SER A 275 19.94 -4.13 9.65
N GLY A 276 20.84 -3.16 9.92
CA GLY A 276 21.67 -3.14 11.13
C GLY A 276 20.90 -2.98 12.44
N ASN A 277 19.61 -2.65 12.38
CA ASN A 277 18.71 -2.52 13.54
C ASN A 277 17.66 -3.67 13.58
N GLY A 278 18.02 -4.85 13.09
CA GLY A 278 17.12 -6.01 13.07
C GLY A 278 15.89 -5.81 12.18
N GLY A 279 15.99 -5.03 11.12
CA GLY A 279 14.90 -4.79 10.17
C GLY A 279 13.72 -4.00 10.75
N VAL A 280 13.93 -3.26 11.83
CA VAL A 280 12.94 -2.37 12.43
C VAL A 280 13.42 -0.93 12.41
N LEU A 281 12.50 0.02 12.39
CA LEU A 281 12.85 1.42 12.46
C LEU A 281 13.46 1.77 13.82
N PRO A 282 14.64 2.42 13.88
CA PRO A 282 15.25 2.87 15.13
C PRO A 282 14.32 3.81 15.91
N ALA A 283 14.38 3.76 17.24
CA ALA A 283 13.52 4.57 18.10
C ALA A 283 13.69 6.09 17.89
N ASP A 284 14.88 6.53 17.49
CA ASP A 284 15.17 7.93 17.18
C ASP A 284 14.80 8.34 15.74
N ALA A 285 14.47 7.39 14.86
CA ALA A 285 14.16 7.65 13.47
C ALA A 285 12.76 8.24 13.25
N SER A 286 11.84 8.04 14.19
CA SER A 286 10.45 8.44 14.07
C SER A 286 9.88 8.92 15.40
N ASN A 287 8.83 9.74 15.37
CA ASN A 287 8.07 10.12 16.57
C ASN A 287 6.82 9.23 16.74
N ASP A 288 6.26 8.74 15.66
CA ASP A 288 5.02 7.93 15.63
C ASP A 288 5.28 6.47 15.21
N GLY A 289 6.54 6.13 14.98
CA GLY A 289 6.95 4.79 14.56
C GLY A 289 6.77 4.49 13.07
N VAL A 290 6.31 5.47 12.27
CA VAL A 290 5.97 5.29 10.84
C VAL A 290 6.68 6.30 9.95
N HIS A 291 6.60 7.60 10.30
CA HIS A 291 7.13 8.69 9.50
C HIS A 291 8.56 9.05 9.91
N LEU A 292 9.45 9.15 8.94
CA LEU A 292 10.85 9.42 9.19
C LEU A 292 11.09 10.89 9.61
N LYS A 293 11.99 11.08 10.57
CA LYS A 293 12.57 12.38 10.86
C LYS A 293 13.55 12.80 9.76
N LYS A 294 13.83 14.11 9.70
CA LYS A 294 14.68 14.74 8.69
C LYS A 294 15.99 13.98 8.41
N ALA A 295 16.75 13.64 9.46
CA ALA A 295 18.03 12.95 9.28
C ALA A 295 17.91 11.63 8.51
N TYR A 296 16.87 10.87 8.77
CA TYR A 296 16.61 9.60 8.08
C TYR A 296 16.01 9.81 6.68
N CYS A 297 15.28 10.90 6.45
CA CYS A 297 14.89 11.31 5.10
C CYS A 297 16.12 11.73 4.26
N ASP A 298 17.08 12.45 4.87
CA ASP A 298 18.33 12.80 4.17
C ASP A 298 19.12 11.53 3.79
N HIS A 299 19.26 10.55 4.70
CA HIS A 299 19.88 9.27 4.40
C HIS A 299 19.16 8.53 3.26
N TRP A 300 17.82 8.55 3.25
CA TRP A 300 17.04 7.95 2.16
C TRP A 300 17.31 8.63 0.81
N LEU A 301 17.37 9.96 0.77
CA LEU A 301 17.73 10.67 -0.44
C LEU A 301 19.16 10.35 -0.90
N ASP A 302 20.11 10.28 0.02
CA ASP A 302 21.49 9.92 -0.28
C ASP A 302 21.60 8.48 -0.78
N TYR A 303 20.80 7.55 -0.22
CA TYR A 303 20.65 6.18 -0.71
C TYR A 303 20.12 6.15 -2.15
N ILE A 304 19.10 6.93 -2.48
CA ILE A 304 18.59 7.04 -3.86
C ILE A 304 19.71 7.54 -4.79
N LEU A 305 20.46 8.56 -4.39
CA LEU A 305 21.54 9.15 -5.20
C LEU A 305 22.71 8.19 -5.40
N SER A 306 22.96 7.26 -4.49
CA SER A 306 23.99 6.21 -4.65
C SER A 306 23.49 4.97 -5.37
N HIS A 307 22.21 4.91 -5.80
CA HIS A 307 21.60 3.78 -6.49
C HIS A 307 20.82 4.25 -7.74
N MET A 308 21.47 5.09 -8.56
CA MET A 308 20.81 5.67 -9.74
C MET A 308 20.74 4.70 -10.94
N GLY A 309 21.56 3.67 -10.99
CA GLY A 309 21.56 2.58 -11.97
C GLY A 309 21.93 2.99 -13.38
#